data_72d97fecb7348cc90db78a5e465a45d7
#
_entry.id   72d97fecb7348cc90db78a5e465a45d7
#
_cell.length_a   1.000
_cell.length_b   1.000
_cell.length_c   1.000
_cell.angle_alpha   90.00
_cell.angle_beta   90.00
_cell.angle_gamma   90.00
#
_symmetry.space_group_name_H-M   'P 1'
#
loop_
_entity.id
_entity.type
_entity.pdbx_description
1 polymer ?
#
loop_
_entity_poly.entity_id
_entity_poly.type
_entity_poly.pdbx_seq_one_letter_code
_entity_poly.pdbx_strand_id
1 'polypeptide(L)'
;MGNRLSLWALLMALLGATWLTAKTPDDGKIHVSYWEKWNGQEEAQTRQAVAAFNRSQNRIVVDYYVQSPVDRKVLVSISGGTPPDVAGLFVQNLASFADAEALTPLDDFIRGDGLSTEQWLARYYPVYARMCQHAGRIYAGISTPAMISLHWNKTLFREAGLDPERPPRTVAELDEYSRKLTRRDPQTGALLQVGFLPQEPGWWPWVFCRWFGGEIFDGQHITLASDRRNVAAMEWVANYTKYYHLNDMISFASGFAGQWASPESGFFSGKVAMIFQGVWYNNYVRQYKPGLDYGVAPAWPSAVPGINDFAMAEADLLVIPRGAKHPREAWEFIKYMNSNNPRAQSFDELEGMELLCFLQEKNSALREWSPFFATHHPHPKIEIFRQLSASPHAEFVPDIGIWTECQRETLAAFAEVRLLRKTPEQALLDAQNRLEASWQRHLRSLTRHGQKP
;
A
#
# COMPACT_ATOMS: atom_id res chain seq x y z
N MET A 1 56.87 36.35 -6.95
CA MET A 1 55.78 35.42 -6.53
C MET A 1 54.47 36.00 -7.05
N GLY A 2 54.19 35.88 -8.28
CA GLY A 2 52.94 36.33 -8.91
C GLY A 2 52.81 35.56 -10.23
N ASN A 3 51.74 34.82 -10.46
CA ASN A 3 51.25 34.16 -11.68
C ASN A 3 50.88 32.69 -11.59
N ARG A 4 50.75 32.12 -10.37
CA ARG A 4 50.20 30.74 -10.26
C ARG A 4 48.75 30.69 -9.85
N LEU A 5 48.17 31.79 -9.33
CA LEU A 5 46.77 31.86 -8.89
C LEU A 5 45.76 32.13 -10.02
N SER A 6 46.19 32.71 -11.14
CA SER A 6 45.31 32.99 -12.27
C SER A 6 45.06 31.79 -13.18
N LEU A 7 45.96 30.80 -13.22
CA LEU A 7 45.78 29.60 -14.06
C LEU A 7 44.75 28.63 -13.46
N TRP A 8 44.69 28.51 -12.13
CA TRP A 8 43.72 27.65 -11.44
C TRP A 8 42.30 28.21 -11.49
N ALA A 9 42.13 29.53 -11.44
CA ALA A 9 40.84 30.17 -11.60
C ALA A 9 40.27 30.03 -13.03
N LEU A 10 41.14 30.05 -14.06
CA LEU A 10 40.73 29.79 -15.45
C LEU A 10 40.40 28.31 -15.70
N LEU A 11 41.14 27.35 -15.09
CA LEU A 11 40.84 25.95 -15.22
C LEU A 11 39.54 25.57 -14.50
N MET A 12 39.24 26.17 -13.36
CA MET A 12 37.96 25.95 -12.64
C MET A 12 36.79 26.61 -13.38
N ALA A 13 36.98 27.74 -14.08
CA ALA A 13 35.95 28.34 -14.93
C ALA A 13 35.68 27.52 -16.19
N LEU A 14 36.71 26.86 -16.76
CA LEU A 14 36.56 25.96 -17.91
C LEU A 14 35.96 24.60 -17.54
N LEU A 15 36.20 24.07 -16.33
CA LEU A 15 35.58 22.87 -15.84
C LEU A 15 34.14 23.10 -15.34
N GLY A 16 33.79 24.32 -14.91
CA GLY A 16 32.42 24.74 -14.57
C GLY A 16 31.51 24.98 -15.77
N ALA A 17 32.09 25.24 -16.97
CA ALA A 17 31.31 25.53 -18.16
C ALA A 17 30.96 24.31 -19.03
N THR A 18 31.43 23.11 -18.67
CA THR A 18 31.10 21.85 -19.40
C THR A 18 29.94 21.07 -18.80
N TRP A 19 29.26 21.60 -17.79
CA TRP A 19 27.91 21.16 -17.43
C TRP A 19 26.82 21.85 -18.27
N LEU A 20 27.15 22.21 -19.49
CA LEU A 20 26.19 22.52 -20.52
C LEU A 20 25.49 21.22 -20.91
N THR A 21 24.28 21.06 -20.31
CA THR A 21 23.13 20.39 -20.94
C THR A 21 23.51 19.72 -22.27
N ALA A 22 23.89 18.45 -22.24
CA ALA A 22 23.67 17.61 -23.39
C ALA A 22 22.15 17.66 -23.62
N LYS A 23 21.71 18.57 -24.53
CA LYS A 23 20.38 18.48 -25.09
C LYS A 23 20.27 17.07 -25.60
N THR A 24 19.42 16.26 -24.96
CA THR A 24 18.97 15.01 -25.57
C THR A 24 18.62 15.37 -27.01
N PRO A 25 19.11 14.62 -28.01
CA PRO A 25 18.72 14.88 -29.39
C PRO A 25 17.21 14.97 -29.43
N ASP A 26 16.71 16.04 -30.08
CA ASP A 26 15.28 16.19 -30.30
C ASP A 26 14.85 15.02 -31.21
N ASP A 27 14.29 13.97 -30.63
CA ASP A 27 13.80 12.81 -31.36
C ASP A 27 12.39 13.04 -31.91
N GLY A 28 11.86 14.26 -31.78
CA GLY A 28 10.54 14.67 -32.24
C GLY A 28 9.39 14.11 -31.37
N LYS A 29 9.71 13.54 -30.20
CA LYS A 29 8.72 12.97 -29.29
C LYS A 29 8.51 13.86 -28.07
N ILE A 30 7.37 13.64 -27.41
CA ILE A 30 7.04 14.32 -26.14
C ILE A 30 7.56 13.44 -25.01
N HIS A 31 8.47 13.97 -24.21
CA HIS A 31 9.05 13.31 -23.06
C HIS A 31 8.22 13.60 -21.80
N VAL A 32 7.65 12.54 -21.22
CA VAL A 32 6.84 12.56 -20.00
C VAL A 32 7.67 12.01 -18.84
N SER A 33 7.93 12.83 -17.84
CA SER A 33 8.68 12.43 -16.66
C SER A 33 7.79 11.69 -15.68
N TYR A 34 8.14 10.45 -15.31
CA TYR A 34 7.45 9.63 -14.34
C TYR A 34 8.32 9.37 -13.11
N TRP A 35 7.92 9.88 -11.96
CA TRP A 35 8.58 9.68 -10.68
C TRP A 35 7.90 8.59 -9.87
N GLU A 36 8.69 7.59 -9.43
CA GLU A 36 8.21 6.47 -8.64
C GLU A 36 9.21 6.13 -7.52
N LYS A 37 8.75 5.46 -6.48
CA LYS A 37 9.53 5.11 -5.28
C LYS A 37 10.24 3.77 -5.35
N TRP A 38 9.78 2.87 -6.19
CA TRP A 38 10.25 1.49 -6.25
C TRP A 38 11.67 1.39 -6.81
N ASN A 39 12.46 0.52 -6.22
CA ASN A 39 13.81 0.19 -6.63
C ASN A 39 13.98 -1.34 -6.79
N GLY A 40 15.16 -1.79 -7.22
CA GLY A 40 15.50 -3.20 -7.37
C GLY A 40 14.59 -3.95 -8.34
N GLN A 41 14.01 -5.05 -7.91
CA GLN A 41 13.18 -5.90 -8.78
C GLN A 41 11.90 -5.19 -9.24
N GLU A 42 11.22 -4.49 -8.35
CA GLU A 42 9.98 -3.76 -8.68
C GLU A 42 10.25 -2.60 -9.65
N GLU A 43 11.41 -1.93 -9.54
CA GLU A 43 11.87 -0.97 -10.53
C GLU A 43 12.03 -1.62 -11.91
N ALA A 44 12.76 -2.74 -11.98
CA ALA A 44 13.01 -3.44 -13.24
C ALA A 44 11.70 -3.87 -13.92
N GLN A 45 10.72 -4.33 -13.16
CA GLN A 45 9.40 -4.73 -13.63
C GLN A 45 8.59 -3.51 -14.12
N THR A 46 8.62 -2.40 -13.38
CA THR A 46 7.94 -1.16 -13.79
C THR A 46 8.56 -0.60 -15.06
N ARG A 47 9.88 -0.62 -15.21
CA ARG A 47 10.58 -0.24 -16.46
C ARG A 47 10.16 -1.09 -17.65
N GLN A 48 9.85 -2.38 -17.48
CA GLN A 48 9.32 -3.22 -18.55
C GLN A 48 7.92 -2.77 -19.00
N ALA A 49 7.02 -2.44 -18.05
CA ALA A 49 5.70 -1.92 -18.38
C ALA A 49 5.77 -0.54 -19.07
N VAL A 50 6.63 0.36 -18.59
CA VAL A 50 6.91 1.65 -19.23
C VAL A 50 7.47 1.44 -20.66
N ALA A 51 8.40 0.52 -20.81
CA ALA A 51 8.96 0.21 -22.14
C ALA A 51 7.90 -0.38 -23.09
N ALA A 52 6.92 -1.15 -22.59
CA ALA A 52 5.79 -1.64 -23.39
C ALA A 52 4.94 -0.46 -23.89
N PHE A 53 4.60 0.52 -23.04
CA PHE A 53 3.95 1.75 -23.47
C PHE A 53 4.76 2.50 -24.52
N ASN A 54 6.05 2.72 -24.28
CA ASN A 54 6.90 3.43 -25.23
C ASN A 54 7.01 2.73 -26.59
N ARG A 55 6.85 1.40 -26.65
CA ARG A 55 6.82 0.63 -27.91
C ARG A 55 5.45 0.64 -28.60
N SER A 56 4.36 0.80 -27.86
CA SER A 56 3.00 0.72 -28.41
C SER A 56 2.61 1.90 -29.28
N GLN A 57 3.37 2.99 -29.23
CA GLN A 57 3.14 4.23 -29.96
C GLN A 57 4.48 4.95 -30.25
N ASN A 58 4.45 6.01 -31.08
CA ASN A 58 5.67 6.71 -31.54
C ASN A 58 5.71 8.20 -31.18
N ARG A 59 4.74 8.73 -30.43
CA ARG A 59 4.57 10.15 -30.11
C ARG A 59 5.11 10.53 -28.73
N ILE A 60 5.01 9.64 -27.75
CA ILE A 60 5.35 9.87 -26.35
C ILE A 60 6.50 8.95 -25.93
N VAL A 61 7.40 9.48 -25.12
CA VAL A 61 8.39 8.69 -24.38
C VAL A 61 8.18 8.96 -22.89
N VAL A 62 7.91 7.93 -22.11
CA VAL A 62 7.87 8.03 -20.66
C VAL A 62 9.26 7.72 -20.12
N ASP A 63 9.84 8.70 -19.43
CA ASP A 63 11.13 8.62 -18.76
C ASP A 63 10.90 8.30 -17.26
N TYR A 64 11.27 7.10 -16.85
CA TYR A 64 11.07 6.62 -15.49
C TYR A 64 12.24 6.98 -14.57
N TYR A 65 11.94 7.63 -13.44
CA TYR A 65 12.91 8.05 -12.43
C TYR A 65 12.55 7.52 -11.05
N VAL A 66 13.49 6.85 -10.40
CA VAL A 66 13.34 6.45 -8.98
C VAL A 66 13.57 7.66 -8.09
N GLN A 67 12.57 8.00 -7.29
CA GLN A 67 12.57 9.15 -6.38
C GLN A 67 12.03 8.76 -5.00
N SER A 68 12.89 8.28 -4.10
CA SER A 68 12.45 7.96 -2.73
C SER A 68 12.92 9.04 -1.73
N PRO A 69 12.09 9.48 -0.78
CA PRO A 69 10.64 9.28 -0.69
C PRO A 69 9.88 10.18 -1.70
N VAL A 70 9.11 9.56 -2.60
CA VAL A 70 8.48 10.24 -3.74
C VAL A 70 7.49 11.32 -3.30
N ASP A 71 6.65 11.04 -2.28
CA ASP A 71 5.60 11.96 -1.83
C ASP A 71 6.19 13.33 -1.43
N ARG A 72 7.25 13.35 -0.62
CA ARG A 72 7.92 14.61 -0.23
C ARG A 72 8.52 15.33 -1.42
N LYS A 73 9.18 14.59 -2.32
CA LYS A 73 9.86 15.19 -3.48
C LYS A 73 8.86 15.80 -4.44
N VAL A 74 7.70 15.17 -4.64
CA VAL A 74 6.62 15.69 -5.48
C VAL A 74 6.09 17.01 -4.91
N LEU A 75 5.80 17.10 -3.60
CA LEU A 75 5.33 18.34 -2.97
C LEU A 75 6.36 19.47 -3.10
N VAL A 76 7.64 19.17 -2.89
CA VAL A 76 8.73 20.16 -3.04
C VAL A 76 8.83 20.63 -4.50
N SER A 77 8.73 19.71 -5.47
CA SER A 77 8.83 20.05 -6.89
C SER A 77 7.65 20.87 -7.40
N ILE A 78 6.42 20.60 -6.88
CA ILE A 78 5.24 21.43 -7.16
C ILE A 78 5.47 22.85 -6.65
N SER A 79 5.93 23.00 -5.40
CA SER A 79 6.24 24.31 -4.80
C SER A 79 7.36 25.03 -5.54
N GLY A 80 8.31 24.29 -6.11
CA GLY A 80 9.41 24.83 -6.93
C GLY A 80 9.04 25.11 -8.41
N GLY A 81 7.80 24.81 -8.84
CA GLY A 81 7.34 25.02 -10.21
C GLY A 81 7.92 24.05 -11.24
N THR A 82 8.48 22.91 -10.79
CA THR A 82 9.10 21.89 -11.65
C THR A 82 8.63 20.47 -11.27
N PRO A 83 7.31 20.22 -11.19
CA PRO A 83 6.81 18.89 -10.88
C PRO A 83 7.08 17.91 -12.03
N PRO A 84 7.10 16.59 -11.76
CA PRO A 84 7.03 15.58 -12.81
C PRO A 84 5.67 15.63 -13.51
N ASP A 85 5.59 14.98 -14.68
CA ASP A 85 4.31 14.86 -15.41
C ASP A 85 3.42 13.78 -14.80
N VAL A 86 4.03 12.69 -14.30
CA VAL A 86 3.35 11.62 -13.57
C VAL A 86 4.10 11.32 -12.28
N ALA A 87 3.37 11.07 -11.22
CA ALA A 87 3.95 10.61 -9.96
C ALA A 87 3.22 9.38 -9.42
N GLY A 88 3.99 8.44 -8.85
CA GLY A 88 3.48 7.32 -8.08
C GLY A 88 3.30 7.70 -6.62
N LEU A 89 2.07 7.71 -6.10
CA LEU A 89 1.77 7.98 -4.69
C LEU A 89 1.22 6.74 -3.99
N PHE A 90 1.45 6.62 -2.69
CA PHE A 90 0.66 5.72 -1.87
C PHE A 90 -0.78 6.26 -1.73
N VAL A 91 -1.77 5.37 -1.76
CA VAL A 91 -3.20 5.72 -1.63
C VAL A 91 -3.47 6.59 -0.40
N GLN A 92 -2.75 6.39 0.67
CA GLN A 92 -2.90 7.14 1.93
C GLN A 92 -2.60 8.63 1.82
N ASN A 93 -1.95 9.06 0.76
CA ASN A 93 -1.60 10.47 0.53
C ASN A 93 -2.58 11.17 -0.42
N LEU A 94 -3.50 10.46 -1.08
CA LEU A 94 -4.37 11.05 -2.09
C LEU A 94 -5.18 12.22 -1.56
N ALA A 95 -5.90 12.02 -0.47
CA ALA A 95 -6.77 13.04 0.12
C ALA A 95 -5.99 14.31 0.49
N SER A 96 -4.86 14.16 1.19
CA SER A 96 -4.04 15.32 1.60
C SER A 96 -3.45 16.10 0.42
N PHE A 97 -3.06 15.40 -0.66
CA PHE A 97 -2.58 16.06 -1.88
C PHE A 97 -3.70 16.74 -2.65
N ALA A 98 -4.88 16.14 -2.71
CA ALA A 98 -6.06 16.74 -3.36
C ALA A 98 -6.52 17.98 -2.59
N ASP A 99 -6.62 17.91 -1.26
CA ASP A 99 -6.96 19.03 -0.38
C ASP A 99 -5.95 20.19 -0.47
N ALA A 100 -4.69 19.86 -0.66
CA ALA A 100 -3.64 20.87 -0.90
C ALA A 100 -3.64 21.43 -2.34
N GLU A 101 -4.62 21.04 -3.18
CA GLU A 101 -4.65 21.35 -4.61
C GLU A 101 -3.33 21.01 -5.36
N ALA A 102 -2.64 19.99 -4.88
CA ALA A 102 -1.36 19.57 -5.46
C ALA A 102 -1.52 18.63 -6.67
N LEU A 103 -2.75 18.19 -6.97
CA LEU A 103 -3.06 17.27 -8.05
C LEU A 103 -3.98 17.89 -9.09
N THR A 104 -3.87 17.42 -10.32
CA THR A 104 -4.78 17.72 -11.42
C THR A 104 -5.88 16.66 -11.44
N PRO A 105 -7.17 17.04 -11.33
CA PRO A 105 -8.26 16.09 -11.47
C PRO A 105 -8.32 15.48 -12.86
N LEU A 106 -8.69 14.20 -12.93
CA LEU A 106 -8.71 13.44 -14.18
C LEU A 106 -10.05 13.48 -14.91
N ASP A 107 -11.09 14.05 -14.30
CA ASP A 107 -12.47 14.07 -14.80
C ASP A 107 -12.59 14.64 -16.23
N ASP A 108 -11.88 15.73 -16.51
CA ASP A 108 -11.94 16.37 -17.82
C ASP A 108 -11.22 15.56 -18.91
N PHE A 109 -10.15 14.86 -18.55
CA PHE A 109 -9.46 13.95 -19.47
C PHE A 109 -10.33 12.74 -19.79
N ILE A 110 -11.00 12.16 -18.78
CA ILE A 110 -11.93 11.03 -18.93
C ILE A 110 -13.08 11.42 -19.88
N ARG A 111 -13.69 12.59 -19.63
CA ARG A 111 -14.76 13.12 -20.51
C ARG A 111 -14.26 13.44 -21.91
N GLY A 112 -13.05 13.95 -22.03
CA GLY A 112 -12.40 14.23 -23.32
C GLY A 112 -12.16 12.98 -24.16
N ASP A 113 -12.05 11.81 -23.53
CA ASP A 113 -11.98 10.51 -24.21
C ASP A 113 -13.37 9.89 -24.50
N GLY A 114 -14.48 10.61 -24.20
CA GLY A 114 -15.85 10.18 -24.47
C GLY A 114 -16.43 9.22 -23.43
N LEU A 115 -15.80 9.11 -22.24
CA LEU A 115 -16.29 8.29 -21.14
C LEU A 115 -16.91 9.16 -20.05
N SER A 116 -17.93 8.63 -19.35
CA SER A 116 -18.31 9.20 -18.06
C SER A 116 -17.35 8.76 -16.96
N THR A 117 -17.31 9.52 -15.85
CA THR A 117 -16.52 9.17 -14.65
C THR A 117 -16.96 7.83 -14.06
N GLU A 118 -18.27 7.54 -14.09
CA GLU A 118 -18.85 6.26 -13.65
C GLU A 118 -18.39 5.11 -14.54
N GLN A 119 -18.37 5.30 -15.88
CA GLN A 119 -17.87 4.29 -16.81
C GLN A 119 -16.39 4.00 -16.59
N TRP A 120 -15.58 5.03 -16.31
CA TRP A 120 -14.19 4.86 -15.99
C TRP A 120 -14.00 4.03 -14.72
N LEU A 121 -14.72 4.38 -13.63
CA LEU A 121 -14.64 3.72 -12.35
C LEU A 121 -15.23 2.30 -12.33
N ALA A 122 -16.28 2.04 -13.14
CA ALA A 122 -16.93 0.74 -13.22
C ALA A 122 -16.01 -0.39 -13.70
N ARG A 123 -14.87 -0.08 -14.32
CA ARG A 123 -13.87 -1.06 -14.74
C ARG A 123 -13.12 -1.69 -13.57
N TYR A 124 -13.03 -0.99 -12.44
CA TYR A 124 -12.33 -1.46 -11.25
C TYR A 124 -13.25 -2.24 -10.31
N TYR A 125 -12.67 -3.10 -9.50
CA TYR A 125 -13.35 -3.57 -8.29
C TYR A 125 -13.70 -2.37 -7.39
N PRO A 126 -14.82 -2.44 -6.62
CA PRO A 126 -15.34 -1.27 -5.90
C PRO A 126 -14.33 -0.60 -4.95
N VAL A 127 -13.50 -1.40 -4.28
CA VAL A 127 -12.48 -0.88 -3.36
C VAL A 127 -11.44 -0.02 -4.08
N TYR A 128 -10.98 -0.44 -5.25
CA TYR A 128 -10.02 0.32 -6.05
C TYR A 128 -10.63 1.54 -6.73
N ALA A 129 -11.91 1.44 -7.15
CA ALA A 129 -12.63 2.60 -7.67
C ALA A 129 -12.72 3.73 -6.63
N ARG A 130 -12.94 3.39 -5.34
CA ARG A 130 -12.95 4.37 -4.25
C ARG A 130 -11.57 5.00 -4.03
N MET A 131 -10.49 4.22 -4.16
CA MET A 131 -9.10 4.71 -4.00
C MET A 131 -8.67 5.76 -5.02
N CYS A 132 -9.36 5.84 -6.17
CA CYS A 132 -9.05 6.82 -7.21
C CYS A 132 -9.65 8.20 -6.94
N GLN A 133 -10.50 8.35 -5.93
CA GLN A 133 -11.38 9.49 -5.73
C GLN A 133 -11.13 10.17 -4.39
N HIS A 134 -11.37 11.48 -4.38
CA HIS A 134 -11.48 12.30 -3.18
C HIS A 134 -12.48 13.43 -3.42
N ALA A 135 -13.34 13.73 -2.44
CA ALA A 135 -14.35 14.81 -2.51
C ALA A 135 -15.17 14.81 -3.83
N GLY A 136 -15.54 13.62 -4.31
CA GLY A 136 -16.38 13.44 -5.52
C GLY A 136 -15.65 13.66 -6.85
N ARG A 137 -14.33 13.80 -6.86
CA ARG A 137 -13.51 13.94 -8.07
C ARG A 137 -12.50 12.80 -8.19
N ILE A 138 -12.12 12.46 -9.42
CA ILE A 138 -11.10 11.45 -9.71
C ILE A 138 -9.74 12.15 -9.82
N TYR A 139 -8.77 11.71 -9.02
CA TYR A 139 -7.40 12.26 -9.03
C TYR A 139 -6.34 11.25 -9.46
N ALA A 140 -6.69 9.96 -9.51
CA ALA A 140 -5.70 8.93 -9.74
C ALA A 140 -6.21 7.79 -10.64
N GLY A 141 -5.26 7.13 -11.31
CA GLY A 141 -5.36 5.74 -11.75
C GLY A 141 -4.62 4.83 -10.77
N ILE A 142 -4.90 3.53 -10.83
CA ILE A 142 -4.18 2.52 -10.03
C ILE A 142 -2.88 2.15 -10.75
N SER A 143 -1.77 2.10 -10.01
CA SER A 143 -0.50 1.55 -10.49
C SER A 143 -0.36 0.09 -10.10
N THR A 144 -0.21 -0.17 -8.81
CA THR A 144 -0.03 -1.53 -8.29
C THR A 144 -1.05 -1.81 -7.19
N PRO A 145 -2.13 -2.51 -7.51
CA PRO A 145 -3.12 -2.93 -6.52
C PRO A 145 -2.57 -4.06 -5.66
N ALA A 146 -3.09 -4.18 -4.45
CA ALA A 146 -2.79 -5.28 -3.55
C ALA A 146 -3.95 -5.58 -2.61
N MET A 147 -4.18 -6.86 -2.37
CA MET A 147 -5.05 -7.34 -1.29
C MET A 147 -4.19 -7.97 -0.20
N ILE A 148 -4.59 -7.75 1.04
CA ILE A 148 -3.95 -8.29 2.23
C ILE A 148 -4.85 -9.36 2.84
N SER A 149 -4.27 -10.51 3.17
CA SER A 149 -4.99 -11.59 3.86
C SER A 149 -4.12 -12.33 4.86
N LEU A 150 -4.77 -13.21 5.66
CA LEU A 150 -4.08 -14.08 6.59
C LEU A 150 -3.35 -15.20 5.83
N HIS A 151 -2.05 -15.27 6.04
CA HIS A 151 -1.20 -16.39 5.61
C HIS A 151 -0.92 -17.30 6.79
N TRP A 152 -0.89 -18.62 6.57
CA TRP A 152 -0.55 -19.57 7.61
C TRP A 152 0.41 -20.64 7.12
N ASN A 153 1.27 -21.12 8.01
CA ASN A 153 2.21 -22.21 7.77
C ASN A 153 1.51 -23.56 7.99
N LYS A 154 1.23 -24.28 6.91
CA LYS A 154 0.50 -25.56 6.95
C LYS A 154 1.28 -26.67 7.67
N THR A 155 2.62 -26.63 7.63
CA THR A 155 3.45 -27.59 8.37
C THR A 155 3.25 -27.44 9.88
N LEU A 156 3.30 -26.18 10.38
CA LEU A 156 3.08 -25.91 11.80
C LEU A 156 1.65 -26.26 12.24
N PHE A 157 0.67 -26.10 11.35
CA PHE A 157 -0.71 -26.54 11.62
C PHE A 157 -0.78 -28.04 11.83
N ARG A 158 -0.17 -28.87 10.94
CA ARG A 158 -0.10 -30.33 11.10
C ARG A 158 0.58 -30.73 12.39
N GLU A 159 1.70 -30.11 12.73
CA GLU A 159 2.45 -30.38 13.98
C GLU A 159 1.62 -30.07 15.24
N ALA A 160 0.72 -29.07 15.16
CA ALA A 160 -0.18 -28.69 16.25
C ALA A 160 -1.51 -29.50 16.26
N GLY A 161 -1.70 -30.46 15.33
CA GLY A 161 -2.92 -31.24 15.20
C GLY A 161 -4.10 -30.44 14.62
N LEU A 162 -3.83 -29.32 13.92
CA LEU A 162 -4.82 -28.53 13.21
C LEU A 162 -4.94 -28.99 11.75
N ASP A 163 -6.13 -28.85 11.17
CA ASP A 163 -6.32 -29.10 9.75
C ASP A 163 -5.53 -28.04 8.92
N PRO A 164 -4.52 -28.46 8.13
CA PRO A 164 -3.67 -27.54 7.37
C PRO A 164 -4.42 -26.85 6.22
N GLU A 165 -5.59 -27.35 5.81
CA GLU A 165 -6.38 -26.75 4.72
C GLU A 165 -7.46 -25.79 5.24
N ARG A 166 -7.63 -25.69 6.56
CA ARG A 166 -8.66 -24.87 7.18
C ARG A 166 -8.05 -23.70 7.97
N PRO A 167 -8.08 -22.46 7.41
CA PRO A 167 -7.72 -21.27 8.18
C PRO A 167 -8.77 -20.96 9.25
N PRO A 168 -8.42 -20.19 10.30
CA PRO A 168 -9.41 -19.67 11.25
C PRO A 168 -10.42 -18.78 10.53
N ARG A 169 -11.71 -18.97 10.84
CA ARG A 169 -12.82 -18.23 10.20
C ARG A 169 -13.36 -17.09 11.05
N THR A 170 -13.06 -17.10 12.34
CA THR A 170 -13.47 -16.07 13.29
C THR A 170 -12.27 -15.62 14.11
N VAL A 171 -12.35 -14.44 14.72
CA VAL A 171 -11.33 -13.97 15.68
C VAL A 171 -11.16 -14.96 16.82
N ALA A 172 -12.25 -15.56 17.32
CA ALA A 172 -12.18 -16.58 18.36
C ALA A 172 -11.40 -17.83 17.91
N GLU A 173 -11.60 -18.30 16.67
CA GLU A 173 -10.80 -19.39 16.10
C GLU A 173 -9.34 -18.98 15.88
N LEU A 174 -9.07 -17.72 15.45
CA LEU A 174 -7.72 -17.21 15.33
C LEU A 174 -6.99 -17.25 16.67
N ASP A 175 -7.66 -16.81 17.74
CA ASP A 175 -7.12 -16.85 19.10
C ASP A 175 -6.90 -18.29 19.61
N GLU A 176 -7.84 -19.20 19.34
CA GLU A 176 -7.71 -20.61 19.67
C GLU A 176 -6.53 -21.26 18.94
N TYR A 177 -6.44 -21.06 17.61
CA TYR A 177 -5.34 -21.59 16.81
C TYR A 177 -4.01 -20.99 17.23
N SER A 178 -4.00 -19.68 17.54
CA SER A 178 -2.80 -19.02 18.06
C SER A 178 -2.29 -19.69 19.34
N ARG A 179 -3.18 -20.04 20.27
CA ARG A 179 -2.78 -20.74 21.50
C ARG A 179 -2.25 -22.14 21.21
N LYS A 180 -2.90 -22.92 20.34
CA LYS A 180 -2.49 -24.29 19.97
C LYS A 180 -1.13 -24.30 19.26
N LEU A 181 -0.84 -23.30 18.47
CA LEU A 181 0.41 -23.13 17.71
C LEU A 181 1.54 -22.53 18.55
N THR A 182 1.25 -22.04 19.76
CA THR A 182 2.28 -21.44 20.61
C THR A 182 3.05 -22.51 21.37
N ARG A 183 4.38 -22.44 21.27
CA ARG A 183 5.30 -23.38 21.95
C ARG A 183 6.26 -22.59 22.81
N ARG A 184 6.50 -23.12 24.02
CA ARG A 184 7.48 -22.61 24.96
C ARG A 184 8.53 -23.67 25.25
N ASP A 185 9.73 -23.20 25.56
CA ASP A 185 10.77 -24.07 26.07
C ASP A 185 10.35 -24.64 27.43
N PRO A 186 10.35 -25.97 27.60
CA PRO A 186 9.87 -26.58 28.83
C PRO A 186 10.74 -26.34 30.07
N GLN A 187 11.99 -25.92 29.86
CA GLN A 187 12.93 -25.69 30.97
C GLN A 187 12.95 -24.20 31.38
N THR A 188 12.91 -23.30 30.40
CA THR A 188 13.06 -21.87 30.64
C THR A 188 11.76 -21.08 30.57
N GLY A 189 10.70 -21.66 29.99
CA GLY A 189 9.44 -20.99 29.69
C GLY A 189 9.50 -20.00 28.53
N ALA A 190 10.67 -19.81 27.91
CA ALA A 190 10.86 -18.88 26.81
C ALA A 190 10.00 -19.24 25.58
N LEU A 191 9.48 -18.26 24.86
CA LEU A 191 8.75 -18.49 23.61
C LEU A 191 9.70 -19.02 22.54
N LEU A 192 9.34 -20.16 21.94
CA LEU A 192 10.03 -20.77 20.81
C LEU A 192 9.26 -20.53 19.50
N GLN A 193 7.94 -20.50 19.59
CA GLN A 193 7.01 -20.31 18.50
C GLN A 193 5.74 -19.65 19.02
N VAL A 194 5.15 -18.78 18.22
CA VAL A 194 3.82 -18.18 18.49
C VAL A 194 2.87 -18.45 17.31
N GLY A 195 1.58 -18.57 17.61
CA GLY A 195 0.59 -18.75 16.56
C GLY A 195 0.36 -17.48 15.75
N PHE A 196 0.24 -16.34 16.42
CA PHE A 196 -0.02 -15.05 15.80
C PHE A 196 0.50 -13.89 16.67
N LEU A 197 0.93 -12.81 16.04
CA LEU A 197 1.33 -11.57 16.70
C LEU A 197 0.66 -10.37 16.02
N PRO A 198 -0.20 -9.60 16.71
CA PRO A 198 -0.85 -8.43 16.12
C PRO A 198 0.11 -7.35 15.60
N GLN A 199 1.33 -7.28 16.13
CA GLN A 199 2.36 -6.32 15.70
C GLN A 199 3.18 -6.78 14.47
N GLU A 200 2.90 -7.92 13.88
CA GLU A 200 3.58 -8.40 12.68
C GLU A 200 2.67 -8.31 11.44
N PRO A 201 3.09 -7.63 10.39
CA PRO A 201 4.33 -6.85 10.22
C PRO A 201 4.29 -5.45 10.85
N GLY A 202 3.16 -5.03 11.45
CA GLY A 202 3.03 -3.78 12.20
C GLY A 202 2.72 -2.53 11.36
N TRP A 203 2.31 -2.69 10.10
CA TRP A 203 2.08 -1.56 9.19
C TRP A 203 0.68 -0.99 9.27
N TRP A 204 -0.32 -1.79 9.69
CA TRP A 204 -1.74 -1.46 9.57
C TRP A 204 -2.54 -1.53 10.89
N PRO A 205 -2.05 -1.00 12.03
CA PRO A 205 -2.81 -1.15 13.28
C PRO A 205 -4.18 -0.46 13.23
N TRP A 206 -4.36 0.53 12.37
CA TRP A 206 -5.65 1.19 12.14
C TRP A 206 -6.72 0.23 11.59
N VAL A 207 -6.32 -0.79 10.83
CA VAL A 207 -7.28 -1.72 10.22
C VAL A 207 -7.99 -2.58 11.26
N PHE A 208 -7.40 -2.81 12.42
CA PHE A 208 -8.05 -3.56 13.49
C PHE A 208 -9.35 -2.86 13.95
N CYS A 209 -9.36 -1.52 13.99
CA CYS A 209 -10.58 -0.76 14.25
C CYS A 209 -11.65 -1.09 13.19
N ARG A 210 -11.31 -1.02 11.91
CA ARG A 210 -12.23 -1.32 10.80
C ARG A 210 -12.66 -2.79 10.79
N TRP A 211 -11.73 -3.70 11.04
CA TRP A 211 -11.99 -5.13 11.10
C TRP A 211 -12.99 -5.51 12.20
N PHE A 212 -12.94 -4.82 13.33
CA PHE A 212 -13.92 -4.95 14.41
C PHE A 212 -15.22 -4.15 14.17
N GLY A 213 -15.38 -3.58 12.98
CA GLY A 213 -16.56 -2.84 12.55
C GLY A 213 -16.62 -1.40 13.04
N GLY A 214 -15.54 -0.90 13.65
CA GLY A 214 -15.46 0.47 14.13
C GLY A 214 -15.16 1.49 13.05
N GLU A 215 -15.40 2.75 13.34
CA GLU A 215 -15.10 3.89 12.48
C GLU A 215 -13.97 4.73 13.11
N ILE A 216 -13.08 5.27 12.26
CA ILE A 216 -12.02 6.20 12.68
C ILE A 216 -12.47 7.63 12.48
N PHE A 217 -13.30 7.85 11.46
CA PHE A 217 -13.83 9.14 11.06
C PHE A 217 -15.24 8.94 10.49
N ASP A 218 -16.22 9.69 10.96
CA ASP A 218 -17.63 9.59 10.55
C ASP A 218 -18.05 10.56 9.45
N GLY A 219 -17.09 11.26 8.84
CA GLY A 219 -17.30 12.33 7.86
C GLY A 219 -17.26 13.73 8.47
N GLN A 220 -17.33 13.86 9.80
CA GLN A 220 -17.33 15.14 10.51
C GLN A 220 -16.35 15.17 11.70
N HIS A 221 -16.23 14.06 12.44
CA HIS A 221 -15.46 13.96 13.66
C HIS A 221 -14.56 12.73 13.66
N ILE A 222 -13.48 12.81 14.41
CA ILE A 222 -12.64 11.65 14.71
C ILE A 222 -13.34 10.80 15.78
N THR A 223 -13.53 9.52 15.50
CA THR A 223 -14.33 8.60 16.34
C THR A 223 -13.52 7.50 17.01
N LEU A 224 -12.19 7.64 17.06
CA LEU A 224 -11.29 6.58 17.57
C LEU A 224 -11.66 6.05 18.95
N ALA A 225 -11.93 6.91 19.91
CA ALA A 225 -12.27 6.53 21.28
C ALA A 225 -13.78 6.48 21.52
N SER A 226 -14.56 7.28 20.79
CA SER A 226 -16.01 7.33 20.95
C SER A 226 -16.72 6.10 20.38
N ASP A 227 -16.12 5.44 19.40
CA ASP A 227 -16.61 4.15 18.89
C ASP A 227 -16.07 2.99 19.76
N ARG A 228 -16.95 2.34 20.52
CA ARG A 228 -16.58 1.24 21.42
C ARG A 228 -16.02 0.01 20.70
N ARG A 229 -16.28 -0.14 19.41
CA ARG A 229 -15.71 -1.22 18.59
C ARG A 229 -14.21 -1.04 18.38
N ASN A 230 -13.73 0.18 18.28
CA ASN A 230 -12.31 0.52 18.25
C ASN A 230 -11.62 0.15 19.57
N VAL A 231 -12.29 0.44 20.70
CA VAL A 231 -11.79 0.05 22.03
C VAL A 231 -11.66 -1.47 22.11
N ALA A 232 -12.70 -2.22 21.69
CA ALA A 232 -12.69 -3.68 21.67
C ALA A 232 -11.56 -4.27 20.79
N ALA A 233 -11.27 -3.65 19.65
CA ALA A 233 -10.13 -4.03 18.82
C ALA A 233 -8.79 -3.88 19.55
N MET A 234 -8.60 -2.78 20.28
CA MET A 234 -7.40 -2.54 21.05
C MET A 234 -7.31 -3.43 22.31
N GLU A 235 -8.44 -3.76 22.94
CA GLU A 235 -8.51 -4.77 24.02
C GLU A 235 -8.03 -6.14 23.52
N TRP A 236 -8.48 -6.54 22.34
CA TRP A 236 -8.02 -7.77 21.69
C TRP A 236 -6.48 -7.76 21.49
N VAL A 237 -5.90 -6.67 21.02
CA VAL A 237 -4.44 -6.50 20.91
C VAL A 237 -3.76 -6.63 22.28
N ALA A 238 -4.26 -5.96 23.31
CA ALA A 238 -3.71 -6.03 24.67
C ALA A 238 -3.74 -7.47 25.23
N ASN A 239 -4.76 -8.24 24.88
CA ASN A 239 -4.91 -9.61 25.36
C ASN A 239 -3.81 -10.54 24.83
N TYR A 240 -3.28 -10.32 23.62
CA TYR A 240 -2.11 -11.04 23.15
C TYR A 240 -0.87 -10.76 24.00
N THR A 241 -0.63 -9.50 24.36
CA THR A 241 0.50 -9.16 25.24
C THR A 241 0.36 -9.74 26.64
N LYS A 242 -0.87 -9.73 27.19
CA LYS A 242 -1.15 -10.37 28.49
C LYS A 242 -0.93 -11.89 28.43
N TYR A 243 -1.37 -12.54 27.34
CA TYR A 243 -1.22 -13.98 27.14
C TYR A 243 0.25 -14.41 26.99
N TYR A 244 1.02 -13.70 26.17
CA TYR A 244 2.43 -14.02 25.94
C TYR A 244 3.37 -13.55 27.04
N HIS A 245 2.95 -12.63 27.89
CA HIS A 245 3.75 -11.82 28.78
C HIS A 245 4.68 -10.84 28.03
N LEU A 246 4.62 -9.57 28.41
CA LEU A 246 5.26 -8.48 27.68
C LEU A 246 6.75 -8.72 27.42
N ASN A 247 7.51 -9.12 28.46
CA ASN A 247 8.95 -9.31 28.35
C ASN A 247 9.31 -10.49 27.43
N ASP A 248 8.56 -11.60 27.54
CA ASP A 248 8.76 -12.77 26.69
C ASP A 248 8.48 -12.42 25.22
N MET A 249 7.42 -11.67 24.95
CA MET A 249 7.05 -11.23 23.61
C MET A 249 8.10 -10.28 23.02
N ILE A 250 8.62 -9.32 23.80
CA ILE A 250 9.68 -8.41 23.34
C ILE A 250 10.95 -9.20 23.03
N SER A 251 11.39 -10.06 23.95
CA SER A 251 12.58 -10.88 23.77
C SER A 251 12.46 -11.78 22.53
N PHE A 252 11.32 -12.46 22.36
CA PHE A 252 11.05 -13.33 21.23
C PHE A 252 11.05 -12.59 19.89
N ALA A 253 10.36 -11.45 19.82
CA ALA A 253 10.24 -10.67 18.58
C ALA A 253 11.56 -9.97 18.20
N SER A 254 12.46 -9.69 19.14
CA SER A 254 13.71 -8.98 18.87
C SER A 254 14.59 -9.64 17.81
N GLY A 255 14.48 -10.98 17.66
CA GLY A 255 15.26 -11.75 16.69
C GLY A 255 14.79 -11.65 15.24
N PHE A 256 13.60 -11.04 14.99
CA PHE A 256 13.04 -10.92 13.62
C PHE A 256 12.26 -9.61 13.38
N ALA A 257 12.17 -8.74 14.38
CA ALA A 257 11.45 -7.47 14.23
C ALA A 257 11.98 -6.66 13.05
N GLY A 258 11.09 -6.24 12.16
CA GLY A 258 11.43 -5.49 10.94
C GLY A 258 12.04 -6.33 9.82
N GLN A 259 12.21 -7.65 9.99
CA GLN A 259 12.84 -8.56 9.01
C GLN A 259 11.81 -9.26 8.10
N TRP A 260 10.68 -8.62 7.82
CA TRP A 260 9.57 -9.24 7.09
C TRP A 260 9.93 -9.73 5.66
N ALA A 261 10.90 -9.09 5.01
CA ALA A 261 11.39 -9.39 3.66
C ALA A 261 12.81 -10.00 3.70
N SER A 262 13.05 -10.92 4.63
CA SER A 262 14.33 -11.61 4.76
C SER A 262 14.12 -13.05 5.24
N PRO A 263 15.13 -13.94 5.11
CA PRO A 263 15.06 -15.30 5.64
C PRO A 263 14.77 -15.37 7.15
N GLU A 264 15.16 -14.33 7.89
CA GLU A 264 14.98 -14.19 9.35
C GLU A 264 13.55 -13.80 9.74
N SER A 265 12.67 -13.47 8.78
CA SER A 265 11.27 -13.20 9.05
C SER A 265 10.66 -14.23 10.01
N GLY A 266 9.88 -13.78 10.96
CA GLY A 266 9.22 -14.67 11.90
C GLY A 266 8.40 -15.77 11.24
N PHE A 267 7.79 -15.49 10.10
CA PHE A 267 7.01 -16.47 9.34
C PHE A 267 7.91 -17.45 8.56
N PHE A 268 8.95 -16.99 7.87
CA PHE A 268 9.84 -17.87 7.10
C PHE A 268 10.71 -18.74 8.01
N SER A 269 11.11 -18.24 9.15
CA SER A 269 11.85 -19.01 10.17
C SER A 269 10.97 -19.98 10.95
N GLY A 270 9.63 -19.95 10.78
CA GLY A 270 8.68 -20.78 11.51
C GLY A 270 8.43 -20.34 12.96
N LYS A 271 8.90 -19.18 13.35
CA LYS A 271 8.65 -18.62 14.68
C LYS A 271 7.22 -18.09 14.83
N VAL A 272 6.65 -17.56 13.75
CA VAL A 272 5.25 -17.06 13.71
C VAL A 272 4.47 -17.91 12.71
N ALA A 273 3.40 -18.58 13.16
CA ALA A 273 2.68 -19.52 12.33
C ALA A 273 1.63 -18.88 11.43
N MET A 274 1.07 -17.74 11.80
CA MET A 274 0.05 -16.98 11.05
C MET A 274 0.44 -15.50 11.00
N ILE A 275 0.27 -14.86 9.84
CA ILE A 275 0.61 -13.45 9.64
C ILE A 275 -0.33 -12.81 8.61
N PHE A 276 -0.70 -11.56 8.79
CA PHE A 276 -1.33 -10.79 7.72
C PHE A 276 -0.27 -10.26 6.75
N GLN A 277 -0.42 -10.57 5.47
CA GLN A 277 0.49 -10.11 4.43
C GLN A 277 -0.26 -9.88 3.10
N GLY A 278 0.37 -9.08 2.23
CA GLY A 278 -0.18 -8.77 0.92
C GLY A 278 0.15 -9.82 -0.14
N VAL A 279 -0.52 -9.70 -1.28
CA VAL A 279 -0.33 -10.57 -2.46
C VAL A 279 1.14 -10.68 -2.89
N TRP A 280 1.95 -9.64 -2.70
CA TRP A 280 3.39 -9.62 -2.98
C TRP A 280 4.21 -10.65 -2.18
N TYR A 281 3.66 -11.19 -1.08
CA TYR A 281 4.42 -12.02 -0.16
C TYR A 281 4.91 -13.32 -0.80
N ASN A 282 4.23 -13.79 -1.86
CA ASN A 282 4.68 -14.96 -2.64
C ASN A 282 6.08 -14.76 -3.25
N ASN A 283 6.44 -13.54 -3.67
CA ASN A 283 7.78 -13.23 -4.19
C ASN A 283 8.86 -13.52 -3.15
N TYR A 284 8.62 -13.14 -1.90
CA TYR A 284 9.55 -13.39 -0.80
C TYR A 284 9.56 -14.84 -0.35
N VAL A 285 8.41 -15.55 -0.41
CA VAL A 285 8.36 -17.00 -0.21
C VAL A 285 9.26 -17.70 -1.22
N ARG A 286 9.12 -17.38 -2.51
CA ARG A 286 9.95 -17.98 -3.56
C ARG A 286 11.43 -17.67 -3.40
N GLN A 287 11.76 -16.48 -2.96
CA GLN A 287 13.14 -16.03 -2.79
C GLN A 287 13.81 -16.61 -1.55
N TYR A 288 13.12 -16.59 -0.40
CA TYR A 288 13.73 -16.86 0.91
C TYR A 288 13.37 -18.23 1.50
N LYS A 289 12.23 -18.79 1.12
CA LYS A 289 11.75 -20.07 1.62
C LYS A 289 11.04 -20.87 0.52
N PRO A 290 11.70 -21.15 -0.62
CA PRO A 290 11.12 -21.98 -1.67
C PRO A 290 10.73 -23.34 -1.08
N GLY A 291 9.50 -23.79 -1.31
CA GLY A 291 8.97 -25.02 -0.73
C GLY A 291 8.25 -24.84 0.60
N LEU A 292 8.09 -23.62 1.13
CA LEU A 292 7.20 -23.37 2.25
C LEU A 292 5.75 -23.75 1.87
N ASP A 293 5.21 -24.72 2.59
CA ASP A 293 3.81 -25.10 2.45
C ASP A 293 2.94 -24.13 3.28
N TYR A 294 2.29 -23.19 2.58
CA TYR A 294 1.48 -22.15 3.20
C TYR A 294 0.11 -22.03 2.57
N GLY A 295 -0.85 -21.50 3.33
CA GLY A 295 -2.17 -21.12 2.87
C GLY A 295 -2.37 -19.61 2.88
N VAL A 296 -3.37 -19.14 2.13
CA VAL A 296 -3.90 -17.77 2.14
C VAL A 296 -5.40 -17.83 2.36
N ALA A 297 -5.91 -17.13 3.36
CA ALA A 297 -7.31 -17.16 3.71
C ALA A 297 -8.17 -16.41 2.68
N PRO A 298 -9.36 -16.94 2.33
CA PRO A 298 -10.25 -16.29 1.36
C PRO A 298 -10.98 -15.06 1.94
N ALA A 299 -10.82 -14.81 3.24
CA ALA A 299 -11.27 -13.63 3.96
C ALA A 299 -10.47 -13.50 5.27
N TRP A 300 -10.49 -12.32 5.87
CA TRP A 300 -10.03 -12.17 7.24
C TRP A 300 -10.97 -12.93 8.20
N PRO A 301 -10.47 -13.49 9.31
CA PRO A 301 -11.32 -14.09 10.31
C PRO A 301 -12.41 -13.11 10.78
N SER A 302 -13.67 -13.53 10.79
CA SER A 302 -14.79 -12.65 11.12
C SER A 302 -14.66 -12.09 12.54
N ALA A 303 -14.62 -10.79 12.69
CA ALA A 303 -14.68 -10.07 13.96
C ALA A 303 -16.09 -9.53 14.24
N VAL A 304 -16.92 -9.40 13.19
CA VAL A 304 -18.28 -8.85 13.26
C VAL A 304 -19.25 -9.94 12.80
N PRO A 305 -20.26 -10.29 13.61
CA PRO A 305 -21.26 -11.28 13.21
C PRO A 305 -21.92 -10.90 11.88
N GLY A 306 -21.96 -11.87 10.94
CA GLY A 306 -22.55 -11.68 9.62
C GLY A 306 -21.60 -11.13 8.54
N ILE A 307 -20.42 -10.61 8.90
CA ILE A 307 -19.38 -10.21 7.94
C ILE A 307 -18.34 -11.34 7.87
N ASN A 308 -18.35 -12.09 6.77
CA ASN A 308 -17.47 -13.26 6.57
C ASN A 308 -16.51 -13.08 5.39
N ASP A 309 -16.46 -11.88 4.82
CA ASP A 309 -15.69 -11.54 3.62
C ASP A 309 -14.92 -10.22 3.79
N PHE A 310 -14.62 -9.85 5.05
CA PHE A 310 -13.76 -8.71 5.32
C PHE A 310 -12.40 -8.89 4.63
N ALA A 311 -11.94 -7.86 3.98
CA ALA A 311 -10.65 -7.81 3.31
C ALA A 311 -10.01 -6.44 3.48
N MET A 312 -8.69 -6.37 3.36
CA MET A 312 -7.97 -5.11 3.30
C MET A 312 -7.30 -4.97 1.94
N ALA A 313 -7.42 -3.79 1.36
CA ALA A 313 -6.79 -3.43 0.10
C ALA A 313 -5.79 -2.28 0.30
N GLU A 314 -4.73 -2.30 -0.49
CA GLU A 314 -3.80 -1.19 -0.71
C GLU A 314 -3.62 -0.96 -2.21
N ALA A 315 -3.14 0.22 -2.57
CA ALA A 315 -2.69 0.48 -3.93
C ALA A 315 -1.64 1.59 -3.95
N ASP A 316 -0.75 1.50 -4.94
CA ASP A 316 -0.05 2.66 -5.44
C ASP A 316 -0.87 3.30 -6.55
N LEU A 317 -0.82 4.61 -6.60
CA LEU A 317 -1.62 5.43 -7.49
C LEU A 317 -0.73 6.14 -8.50
N LEU A 318 -1.23 6.33 -9.71
CA LEU A 318 -0.66 7.25 -10.70
C LEU A 318 -1.46 8.55 -10.70
N VAL A 319 -0.79 9.65 -10.46
CA VAL A 319 -1.39 10.98 -10.41
C VAL A 319 -0.68 11.95 -11.35
N ILE A 320 -1.38 13.00 -11.75
CA ILE A 320 -0.81 14.15 -12.47
C ILE A 320 -0.61 15.27 -11.47
N PRO A 321 0.63 15.62 -11.07
CA PRO A 321 0.90 16.75 -10.20
C PRO A 321 0.43 18.06 -10.82
N ARG A 322 -0.06 19.00 -10.00
CA ARG A 322 -0.41 20.34 -10.48
C ARG A 322 0.83 21.04 -11.05
N GLY A 323 0.67 21.63 -12.23
CA GLY A 323 1.76 22.28 -12.94
C GLY A 323 2.62 21.36 -13.81
N ALA A 324 2.23 20.08 -13.96
CA ALA A 324 2.84 19.17 -14.95
C ALA A 324 2.89 19.82 -16.34
N LYS A 325 3.98 19.61 -17.07
CA LYS A 325 4.19 20.24 -18.39
C LYS A 325 3.38 19.55 -19.49
N HIS A 326 3.19 18.24 -19.37
CA HIS A 326 2.55 17.40 -20.38
C HIS A 326 1.36 16.62 -19.80
N PRO A 327 0.33 17.31 -19.22
CA PRO A 327 -0.74 16.63 -18.48
C PRO A 327 -1.62 15.71 -19.37
N ARG A 328 -1.75 16.05 -20.67
CA ARG A 328 -2.52 15.22 -21.61
C ARG A 328 -1.78 13.93 -21.95
N GLU A 329 -0.49 14.00 -22.17
CA GLU A 329 0.38 12.84 -22.42
C GLU A 329 0.57 12.00 -21.16
N ALA A 330 0.62 12.62 -20.00
CA ALA A 330 0.58 11.95 -18.69
C ALA A 330 -0.72 11.14 -18.53
N TRP A 331 -1.86 11.73 -18.91
CA TRP A 331 -3.14 11.01 -18.91
C TRP A 331 -3.12 9.82 -19.88
N GLU A 332 -2.54 9.94 -21.08
CA GLU A 332 -2.45 8.80 -22.00
C GLU A 332 -1.63 7.64 -21.41
N PHE A 333 -0.56 7.95 -20.70
CA PHE A 333 0.21 6.93 -19.98
C PHE A 333 -0.59 6.33 -18.83
N ILE A 334 -1.26 7.14 -17.99
CA ILE A 334 -2.11 6.66 -16.89
C ILE A 334 -3.23 5.76 -17.45
N LYS A 335 -3.86 6.18 -18.55
CA LYS A 335 -4.91 5.40 -19.24
C LYS A 335 -4.39 4.03 -19.70
N TYR A 336 -3.20 3.99 -20.30
CA TYR A 336 -2.56 2.74 -20.70
C TYR A 336 -2.26 1.85 -19.50
N MET A 337 -1.64 2.39 -18.45
CA MET A 337 -1.34 1.63 -17.23
C MET A 337 -2.59 1.11 -16.51
N ASN A 338 -3.76 1.68 -16.80
CA ASN A 338 -5.06 1.27 -16.28
C ASN A 338 -5.93 0.56 -17.35
N SER A 339 -5.30 -0.01 -18.37
CA SER A 339 -5.92 -0.87 -19.37
C SER A 339 -5.42 -2.29 -19.28
N ASN A 340 -6.04 -3.17 -20.04
CA ASN A 340 -5.57 -4.51 -20.35
C ASN A 340 -6.06 -4.90 -21.75
N ASN A 341 -5.46 -5.92 -22.31
CA ASN A 341 -6.00 -6.61 -23.49
C ASN A 341 -6.92 -7.75 -23.01
N PRO A 342 -8.26 -7.60 -23.03
CA PRO A 342 -9.17 -8.61 -22.48
C PRO A 342 -9.18 -9.93 -23.29
N ARG A 343 -8.48 -9.98 -24.42
CA ARG A 343 -8.37 -11.16 -25.28
C ARG A 343 -6.99 -11.80 -25.25
N ALA A 344 -6.06 -11.32 -24.43
CA ALA A 344 -4.70 -11.84 -24.37
C ALA A 344 -4.67 -13.36 -24.09
N GLN A 345 -3.94 -14.09 -24.95
CA GLN A 345 -3.74 -15.53 -24.89
C GLN A 345 -2.28 -15.91 -24.60
N SER A 346 -1.38 -14.92 -24.55
CA SER A 346 0.04 -15.09 -24.30
C SER A 346 0.61 -13.94 -23.46
N PHE A 347 1.81 -14.14 -22.91
CA PHE A 347 2.51 -13.10 -22.15
C PHE A 347 2.79 -11.85 -23.00
N ASP A 348 3.16 -12.03 -24.25
CA ASP A 348 3.50 -10.93 -25.17
C ASP A 348 2.29 -10.06 -25.55
N GLU A 349 1.10 -10.56 -25.30
CA GLU A 349 -0.17 -9.82 -25.52
C GLU A 349 -0.65 -9.10 -24.25
N LEU A 350 0.00 -9.29 -23.10
CA LEU A 350 -0.33 -8.55 -21.88
C LEU A 350 0.11 -7.09 -22.04
N GLU A 351 -0.74 -6.18 -21.58
CA GLU A 351 -0.47 -4.75 -21.58
C GLU A 351 -0.98 -4.08 -20.29
N GLY A 352 -0.57 -2.84 -20.10
CA GLY A 352 -1.06 -1.97 -19.04
C GLY A 352 -0.96 -2.61 -17.65
N MET A 353 -2.09 -2.63 -16.95
CA MET A 353 -2.17 -3.14 -15.58
C MET A 353 -1.86 -4.63 -15.48
N GLU A 354 -2.37 -5.44 -16.41
CA GLU A 354 -2.12 -6.89 -16.34
C GLU A 354 -0.66 -7.24 -16.55
N LEU A 355 0.04 -6.54 -17.46
CA LEU A 355 1.48 -6.75 -17.66
C LEU A 355 2.24 -6.45 -16.37
N LEU A 356 2.00 -5.29 -15.75
CA LEU A 356 2.70 -4.93 -14.52
C LEU A 356 2.36 -5.87 -13.36
N CYS A 357 1.07 -6.19 -13.18
CA CYS A 357 0.62 -7.10 -12.13
C CYS A 357 1.15 -8.52 -12.32
N PHE A 358 1.23 -9.01 -13.55
CA PHE A 358 1.83 -10.32 -13.85
C PHE A 358 3.32 -10.36 -13.48
N LEU A 359 4.08 -9.33 -13.87
CA LEU A 359 5.50 -9.21 -13.55
C LEU A 359 5.75 -9.13 -12.04
N GLN A 360 4.89 -8.41 -11.31
CA GLN A 360 4.98 -8.22 -9.87
C GLN A 360 4.26 -9.29 -9.03
N GLU A 361 3.62 -10.26 -9.68
CA GLU A 361 2.82 -11.32 -9.03
C GLU A 361 1.69 -10.76 -8.15
N LYS A 362 1.09 -9.64 -8.58
CA LYS A 362 -0.02 -8.95 -7.89
C LYS A 362 -1.35 -9.16 -8.60
N ASN A 363 -2.44 -9.05 -7.85
CA ASN A 363 -3.79 -9.06 -8.43
C ASN A 363 -4.03 -7.78 -9.26
N SER A 364 -4.82 -7.87 -10.32
CA SER A 364 -5.28 -6.68 -11.04
C SER A 364 -6.41 -5.96 -10.29
N ALA A 365 -6.46 -4.64 -10.38
CA ALA A 365 -7.58 -3.83 -9.90
C ALA A 365 -8.79 -3.87 -10.86
N LEU A 366 -8.60 -4.27 -12.11
CA LEU A 366 -9.65 -4.37 -13.11
C LEU A 366 -10.52 -5.62 -12.87
N ARG A 367 -11.83 -5.48 -13.08
CA ARG A 367 -12.79 -6.60 -12.91
C ARG A 367 -12.65 -7.67 -13.99
N GLU A 368 -12.37 -7.24 -15.22
CA GLU A 368 -12.19 -8.13 -16.36
C GLU A 368 -10.71 -8.50 -16.48
N TRP A 369 -10.41 -9.78 -16.35
CA TRP A 369 -9.09 -10.35 -16.53
C TRP A 369 -9.01 -11.08 -17.85
N SER A 370 -7.91 -10.93 -18.56
CA SER A 370 -7.67 -11.70 -19.78
C SER A 370 -7.55 -13.20 -19.47
N PRO A 371 -7.84 -14.08 -20.45
CA PRO A 371 -7.69 -15.53 -20.28
C PRO A 371 -6.29 -15.93 -19.86
N PHE A 372 -5.25 -15.32 -20.45
CA PHE A 372 -3.87 -15.64 -20.10
C PHE A 372 -3.54 -15.21 -18.66
N PHE A 373 -3.86 -13.99 -18.27
CA PHE A 373 -3.62 -13.49 -16.91
C PHE A 373 -4.32 -14.37 -15.86
N ALA A 374 -5.56 -14.73 -16.10
CA ALA A 374 -6.34 -15.54 -15.16
C ALA A 374 -5.81 -16.98 -15.00
N THR A 375 -5.22 -17.58 -16.05
CA THR A 375 -4.87 -19.00 -16.05
C THR A 375 -3.36 -19.27 -15.89
N HIS A 376 -2.51 -18.30 -16.24
CA HIS A 376 -1.05 -18.46 -16.24
C HIS A 376 -0.34 -17.54 -15.24
N HIS A 377 -1.11 -16.86 -14.37
CA HIS A 377 -0.53 -15.97 -13.38
C HIS A 377 0.49 -16.70 -12.50
N PRO A 378 1.71 -16.14 -12.27
CA PRO A 378 2.76 -16.83 -11.55
C PRO A 378 2.47 -17.04 -10.06
N HIS A 379 1.56 -16.23 -9.47
CA HIS A 379 1.13 -16.39 -8.08
C HIS A 379 0.13 -17.55 -7.95
N PRO A 380 0.45 -18.66 -7.24
CA PRO A 380 -0.36 -19.89 -7.24
C PRO A 380 -1.74 -19.73 -6.56
N LYS A 381 -1.95 -18.63 -5.85
CA LYS A 381 -3.19 -18.35 -5.09
C LYS A 381 -3.86 -17.06 -5.55
N ILE A 382 -3.61 -16.62 -6.78
CA ILE A 382 -4.10 -15.34 -7.29
C ILE A 382 -5.62 -15.23 -7.27
N GLU A 383 -6.33 -16.34 -7.46
CA GLU A 383 -7.79 -16.38 -7.45
C GLU A 383 -8.37 -15.97 -6.08
N ILE A 384 -7.69 -16.29 -4.97
CA ILE A 384 -8.10 -15.82 -3.65
C ILE A 384 -8.06 -14.29 -3.58
N PHE A 385 -7.00 -13.68 -4.08
CA PHE A 385 -6.87 -12.21 -4.10
C PHE A 385 -7.86 -11.55 -5.05
N ARG A 386 -8.23 -12.22 -6.15
CA ARG A 386 -9.32 -11.77 -7.03
C ARG A 386 -10.65 -11.73 -6.29
N GLN A 387 -10.99 -12.79 -5.55
CA GLN A 387 -12.20 -12.86 -4.74
C GLN A 387 -12.23 -11.81 -3.63
N LEU A 388 -11.11 -11.61 -2.92
CA LEU A 388 -10.97 -10.55 -1.92
C LEU A 388 -11.20 -9.15 -2.50
N SER A 389 -10.70 -8.89 -3.74
CA SER A 389 -10.92 -7.62 -4.43
C SER A 389 -12.40 -7.34 -4.72
N ALA A 390 -13.20 -8.39 -4.88
CA ALA A 390 -14.63 -8.30 -5.15
C ALA A 390 -15.49 -8.15 -3.89
N SER A 391 -14.90 -8.28 -2.69
CA SER A 391 -15.66 -8.17 -1.44
C SER A 391 -16.28 -6.78 -1.27
N PRO A 392 -17.59 -6.69 -0.93
CA PRO A 392 -18.21 -5.43 -0.55
C PRO A 392 -17.70 -4.88 0.78
N HIS A 393 -17.05 -5.73 1.61
CA HIS A 393 -16.44 -5.35 2.88
C HIS A 393 -14.90 -5.21 2.76
N ALA A 394 -14.41 -4.99 1.54
CA ALA A 394 -13.01 -4.63 1.35
C ALA A 394 -12.77 -3.18 1.78
N GLU A 395 -11.84 -3.00 2.72
CA GLU A 395 -11.50 -1.74 3.33
C GLU A 395 -10.11 -1.26 2.89
N PHE A 396 -9.94 0.04 2.89
CA PHE A 396 -8.66 0.70 2.71
C PHE A 396 -8.59 1.91 3.65
N VAL A 397 -7.50 2.67 3.61
CA VAL A 397 -7.33 3.86 4.45
C VAL A 397 -8.52 4.81 4.31
N PRO A 398 -9.05 5.35 5.42
CA PRO A 398 -10.12 6.36 5.38
C PRO A 398 -9.77 7.56 4.51
N ASP A 399 -10.76 8.05 3.74
CA ASP A 399 -10.63 9.22 2.89
C ASP A 399 -10.73 10.50 3.73
N ILE A 400 -9.60 10.92 4.28
CA ILE A 400 -9.48 12.13 5.12
C ILE A 400 -8.14 12.83 4.87
N GLY A 401 -8.15 14.13 4.66
CA GLY A 401 -6.96 14.93 4.33
C GLY A 401 -5.83 14.93 5.38
N ILE A 402 -6.13 14.52 6.62
CA ILE A 402 -5.14 14.37 7.70
C ILE A 402 -4.76 12.91 7.96
N TRP A 403 -4.89 12.01 6.96
CA TRP A 403 -4.64 10.59 7.19
C TRP A 403 -3.23 10.28 7.71
N THR A 404 -2.22 11.00 7.26
CA THR A 404 -0.84 10.81 7.76
C THR A 404 -0.75 11.00 9.29
N GLU A 405 -1.45 11.98 9.82
CA GLU A 405 -1.57 12.21 11.25
C GLU A 405 -2.39 11.10 11.92
N CYS A 406 -3.51 10.69 11.31
CA CYS A 406 -4.33 9.58 11.80
C CYS A 406 -3.52 8.30 11.93
N GLN A 407 -2.75 7.94 10.91
CA GLN A 407 -1.89 6.76 10.92
C GLN A 407 -0.85 6.84 12.03
N ARG A 408 -0.16 7.97 12.19
CA ARG A 408 0.84 8.17 13.24
C ARG A 408 0.24 8.03 14.63
N GLU A 409 -0.90 8.68 14.89
CA GLU A 409 -1.53 8.66 16.21
C GLU A 409 -2.13 7.29 16.54
N THR A 410 -2.71 6.60 15.55
CA THR A 410 -3.21 5.23 15.72
C THR A 410 -2.07 4.26 16.00
N LEU A 411 -0.93 4.40 15.29
CA LEU A 411 0.26 3.59 15.54
C LEU A 411 0.82 3.83 16.96
N ALA A 412 0.85 5.09 17.41
CA ALA A 412 1.27 5.43 18.75
C ALA A 412 0.31 4.85 19.81
N ALA A 413 -1.01 4.97 19.63
CA ALA A 413 -2.00 4.39 20.53
C ALA A 413 -1.88 2.86 20.59
N PHE A 414 -1.71 2.19 19.43
CA PHE A 414 -1.47 0.76 19.35
C PHE A 414 -0.21 0.35 20.14
N ALA A 415 0.88 1.11 20.03
CA ALA A 415 2.11 0.83 20.74
C ALA A 415 1.93 0.95 22.28
N GLU A 416 1.23 1.99 22.75
CA GLU A 416 0.95 2.18 24.19
C GLU A 416 0.09 1.05 24.76
N VAL A 417 -0.94 0.62 23.99
CA VAL A 417 -1.82 -0.51 24.36
C VAL A 417 -1.04 -1.83 24.36
N ARG A 418 -0.30 -2.10 23.30
CA ARG A 418 0.50 -3.33 23.16
C ARG A 418 1.57 -3.45 24.24
N LEU A 419 2.16 -2.33 24.66
CA LEU A 419 3.15 -2.30 25.72
C LEU A 419 2.51 -2.25 27.13
N LEU A 420 1.18 -2.32 27.23
CA LEU A 420 0.39 -2.22 28.47
C LEU A 420 0.70 -0.95 29.30
N ARG A 421 1.10 0.13 28.60
CA ARG A 421 1.39 1.43 29.25
C ARG A 421 0.13 2.23 29.51
N LYS A 422 -0.90 2.06 28.65
CA LYS A 422 -2.21 2.70 28.78
C LYS A 422 -3.30 1.68 28.56
N THR A 423 -4.48 1.95 29.12
CA THR A 423 -5.69 1.19 28.71
C THR A 423 -6.05 1.55 27.27
N PRO A 424 -6.76 0.66 26.55
CA PRO A 424 -7.28 0.96 25.21
C PRO A 424 -8.05 2.27 25.13
N GLU A 425 -8.97 2.51 26.07
CA GLU A 425 -9.75 3.74 26.14
C GLU A 425 -8.87 4.98 26.26
N GLN A 426 -7.89 4.95 27.19
CA GLN A 426 -7.03 6.11 27.42
C GLN A 426 -6.12 6.39 26.21
N ALA A 427 -5.56 5.33 25.59
CA ALA A 427 -4.69 5.48 24.42
C ALA A 427 -5.45 6.06 23.21
N LEU A 428 -6.66 5.53 22.95
CA LEU A 428 -7.50 6.02 21.87
C LEU A 428 -8.04 7.42 22.12
N LEU A 429 -8.41 7.76 23.38
CA LEU A 429 -8.88 9.11 23.74
C LEU A 429 -7.80 10.16 23.55
N ASP A 430 -6.56 9.84 23.95
CA ASP A 430 -5.42 10.74 23.75
C ASP A 430 -5.14 10.97 22.27
N ALA A 431 -5.22 9.91 21.45
CA ALA A 431 -5.07 10.00 20.00
C ALA A 431 -6.22 10.82 19.37
N GLN A 432 -7.46 10.52 19.72
CA GLN A 432 -8.65 11.24 19.24
C GLN A 432 -8.56 12.74 19.51
N ASN A 433 -8.20 13.14 20.73
CA ASN A 433 -8.09 14.55 21.09
C ASN A 433 -7.03 15.30 20.26
N ARG A 434 -5.89 14.66 19.98
CA ARG A 434 -4.85 15.24 19.13
C ARG A 434 -5.30 15.34 17.67
N LEU A 435 -5.98 14.31 17.19
CA LEU A 435 -6.49 14.27 15.81
C LEU A 435 -7.64 15.25 15.59
N GLU A 436 -8.54 15.40 16.53
CA GLU A 436 -9.61 16.39 16.44
C GLU A 436 -9.06 17.80 16.31
N ALA A 437 -8.04 18.14 17.11
CA ALA A 437 -7.33 19.41 16.99
C ALA A 437 -6.65 19.60 15.61
N SER A 438 -6.11 18.52 15.02
CA SER A 438 -5.54 18.54 13.68
C SER A 438 -6.62 18.71 12.61
N TRP A 439 -7.72 17.98 12.74
CA TRP A 439 -8.87 18.06 11.86
C TRP A 439 -9.46 19.49 11.82
N GLN A 440 -9.66 20.10 12.97
CA GLN A 440 -10.15 21.47 13.06
C GLN A 440 -9.19 22.49 12.40
N ARG A 441 -7.88 22.25 12.47
CA ARG A 441 -6.89 23.09 11.72
C ARG A 441 -7.01 22.89 10.23
N HIS A 442 -7.20 21.66 9.80
CA HIS A 442 -7.34 21.29 8.39
C HIS A 442 -8.61 21.93 7.79
N LEU A 443 -9.76 21.84 8.46
CA LEU A 443 -11.01 22.48 8.03
C LEU A 443 -10.85 24.00 7.86
N ARG A 444 -10.17 24.66 8.79
CA ARG A 444 -9.88 26.11 8.66
C ARG A 444 -8.98 26.40 7.46
N SER A 445 -8.08 25.51 7.11
CA SER A 445 -7.24 25.65 5.90
C SER A 445 -8.07 25.53 4.63
N LEU A 446 -8.93 24.52 4.51
CA LEU A 446 -9.84 24.34 3.37
C LEU A 446 -10.73 25.57 3.16
N THR A 447 -11.34 26.07 4.24
CA THR A 447 -12.20 27.27 4.18
C THR A 447 -11.44 28.50 3.67
N ARG A 448 -10.18 28.69 4.07
CA ARG A 448 -9.35 29.82 3.58
C ARG A 448 -9.03 29.73 2.08
N HIS A 449 -8.98 28.54 1.53
CA HIS A 449 -8.77 28.30 0.09
C HIS A 449 -10.08 28.22 -0.71
N GLY A 450 -11.24 28.50 -0.07
CA GLY A 450 -12.55 28.48 -0.73
C GLY A 450 -13.08 27.08 -1.05
N GLN A 451 -12.46 26.06 -0.48
CA GLN A 451 -12.93 24.67 -0.59
C GLN A 451 -14.03 24.39 0.43
N LYS A 452 -15.00 23.56 0.05
CA LYS A 452 -15.98 23.04 1.02
C LYS A 452 -15.34 21.87 1.77
N PRO A 453 -15.50 21.85 3.10
CA PRO A 453 -15.05 20.74 3.90
C PRO A 453 -15.80 19.45 3.58
#